data_15857ed519252262ce2e74d87e810cf6
#
_entry.id   15857ed519252262ce2e74d87e810cf6
#
_cell.length_a   1.000
_cell.length_b   1.000
_cell.length_c   1.000
_cell.angle_alpha   90.00
_cell.angle_beta   90.00
_cell.angle_gamma   90.00
#
_symmetry.space_group_name_H-M   'P 1'
#
loop_
_entity.id
_entity.type
_entity.pdbx_description
1 polymer ?
#
loop_
_entity_poly.entity_id
_entity_poly.type
_entity_poly.pdbx_seq_one_letter_code
_entity_poly.pdbx_strand_id
1 'polypeptide(L)'
;LGDVYKRQDYYGQKAKDVQQRERAIKAKRGVIYDRNGEILAGNKPVSTISVIHNQIKEPEKVITRLSELLDLDEQEVRKRVEKVSSIERIKANVPKETSDKIREENLAGVMVDEDYKRYYPYDTLASRVIGFTGADNQGIIGLEVSYDDILQGQNGAILTMTTARGLEIDGKAEERREPVAGQNLYTSIDSNLQQFATQALSLIHISE
;
A
#
# COMPACT_ATOMS: atom_id res chain seq x y z
N LEU A 1 -2.43 -32.29 42.81
CA LEU A 1 -3.31 -31.08 42.65
C LEU A 1 -2.50 -29.78 42.37
N GLY A 2 -1.29 -29.62 42.94
CA GLY A 2 -0.47 -28.42 42.76
C GLY A 2 0.10 -28.21 41.34
N ASP A 3 0.34 -29.27 40.58
CA ASP A 3 0.94 -29.17 39.23
C ASP A 3 -0.05 -28.77 38.15
N VAL A 4 -1.33 -29.04 38.33
CA VAL A 4 -2.39 -28.63 37.36
C VAL A 4 -2.63 -27.14 37.43
N TYR A 5 -2.62 -26.53 38.62
CA TYR A 5 -2.77 -25.07 38.78
C TYR A 5 -1.56 -24.30 38.26
N LYS A 6 -0.34 -24.78 38.48
CA LYS A 6 0.88 -24.18 37.94
C LYS A 6 0.91 -24.22 36.39
N ARG A 7 0.39 -25.29 35.79
CA ARG A 7 0.26 -25.37 34.33
C ARG A 7 -0.81 -24.43 33.79
N GLN A 8 -1.94 -24.27 34.45
CA GLN A 8 -2.98 -23.34 34.05
C GLN A 8 -2.49 -21.90 34.14
N ASP A 9 -1.78 -21.49 35.19
CA ASP A 9 -1.21 -20.15 35.30
C ASP A 9 -0.12 -19.90 34.25
N TYR A 10 0.72 -20.91 33.96
CA TYR A 10 1.72 -20.81 32.91
C TYR A 10 1.11 -20.64 31.51
N TYR A 11 0.08 -21.40 31.17
CA TYR A 11 -0.63 -21.26 29.90
C TYR A 11 -1.49 -20.00 29.86
N GLY A 12 -2.05 -19.58 30.95
CA GLY A 12 -2.79 -18.31 31.09
C GLY A 12 -1.90 -17.08 30.92
N GLN A 13 -0.68 -17.09 31.47
CA GLN A 13 0.31 -16.03 31.22
C GLN A 13 0.81 -16.05 29.77
N LYS A 14 1.09 -17.21 29.20
CA LYS A 14 1.48 -17.36 27.80
C LYS A 14 0.39 -16.90 26.82
N ALA A 15 -0.87 -17.07 27.17
CA ALA A 15 -2.01 -16.59 26.36
C ALA A 15 -2.18 -15.05 26.46
N LYS A 16 -1.80 -14.45 27.58
CA LYS A 16 -1.81 -12.98 27.75
C LYS A 16 -0.67 -12.26 27.03
N ASP A 17 0.43 -12.98 26.74
CA ASP A 17 1.60 -12.44 26.07
C ASP A 17 1.53 -12.53 24.54
N VAL A 18 0.48 -13.10 23.99
CA VAL A 18 0.26 -13.22 22.53
C VAL A 18 -0.57 -12.03 22.09
N GLN A 19 0.00 -11.18 21.25
CA GLN A 19 -0.71 -10.08 20.58
C GLN A 19 -0.97 -10.46 19.12
N GLN A 20 -2.13 -10.10 18.65
CA GLN A 20 -2.48 -10.24 17.24
C GLN A 20 -2.12 -8.93 16.52
N ARG A 21 -1.28 -9.05 15.49
CA ARG A 21 -0.97 -7.93 14.59
C ARG A 21 -1.78 -8.11 13.32
N GLU A 22 -2.54 -7.09 12.98
CA GLU A 22 -3.27 -7.02 11.72
C GLU A 22 -2.53 -6.09 10.74
N ARG A 23 -2.25 -6.60 9.53
CA ARG A 23 -1.75 -5.84 8.40
C ARG A 23 -2.79 -5.82 7.31
N ALA A 24 -3.19 -4.63 6.87
CA ALA A 24 -4.11 -4.50 5.75
C ALA A 24 -3.41 -4.83 4.42
N ILE A 25 -4.06 -5.64 3.58
CA ILE A 25 -3.71 -5.82 2.17
C ILE A 25 -4.62 -4.90 1.39
N LYS A 26 -4.08 -3.90 0.70
CA LYS A 26 -4.89 -2.96 -0.06
C LYS A 26 -5.58 -3.64 -1.24
N ALA A 27 -6.88 -3.36 -1.37
CA ALA A 27 -7.64 -3.79 -2.53
C ALA A 27 -7.23 -2.99 -3.78
N LYS A 28 -7.23 -3.66 -4.93
CA LYS A 28 -7.07 -3.00 -6.22
C LYS A 28 -8.33 -2.18 -6.50
N ARG A 29 -8.18 -0.86 -6.71
CA ARG A 29 -9.29 0.03 -7.04
C ARG A 29 -9.84 -0.28 -8.44
N GLY A 30 -11.14 -0.16 -8.65
CA GLY A 30 -11.77 -0.33 -9.96
C GLY A 30 -11.20 0.64 -11.00
N VAL A 31 -11.14 0.21 -12.24
CA VAL A 31 -10.66 1.01 -13.37
C VAL A 31 -11.83 1.86 -13.91
N ILE A 32 -11.54 3.11 -14.30
CA ILE A 32 -12.49 3.97 -14.99
C ILE A 32 -12.15 3.94 -16.47
N TYR A 33 -13.12 3.55 -17.29
CA TYR A 33 -13.01 3.45 -18.74
C TYR A 33 -13.84 4.52 -19.44
N ASP A 34 -13.38 4.94 -20.61
CA ASP A 34 -14.17 5.71 -21.55
C ASP A 34 -15.21 4.82 -22.26
N ARG A 35 -16.03 5.40 -23.16
CA ARG A 35 -17.04 4.67 -23.95
C ARG A 35 -16.45 3.61 -24.88
N ASN A 36 -15.18 3.73 -25.25
CA ASN A 36 -14.49 2.84 -26.18
C ASN A 36 -13.67 1.75 -25.47
N GLY A 37 -13.66 1.77 -24.11
CA GLY A 37 -12.86 0.85 -23.30
C GLY A 37 -11.43 1.31 -23.03
N GLU A 38 -11.10 2.58 -23.37
CA GLU A 38 -9.81 3.18 -23.01
C GLU A 38 -9.75 3.53 -21.54
N ILE A 39 -8.59 3.34 -20.93
CA ILE A 39 -8.38 3.58 -19.50
C ILE A 39 -8.26 5.08 -19.24
N LEU A 40 -9.21 5.65 -18.51
CA LEU A 40 -9.16 7.03 -18.02
C LEU A 40 -8.47 7.15 -16.66
N ALA A 41 -8.70 6.16 -15.77
CA ALA A 41 -8.02 6.03 -14.49
C ALA A 41 -7.73 4.56 -14.19
N GLY A 42 -6.48 4.23 -13.97
CA GLY A 42 -6.00 2.86 -13.75
C GLY A 42 -5.14 2.72 -12.49
N ASN A 43 -4.57 1.54 -12.29
CA ASN A 43 -3.71 1.26 -11.15
C ASN A 43 -2.36 0.71 -11.63
N LYS A 44 -1.27 1.26 -11.09
CA LYS A 44 0.08 0.69 -11.28
C LYS A 44 0.45 -0.08 -10.01
N PRO A 45 0.96 -1.32 -10.13
CA PRO A 45 1.47 -2.04 -8.98
C PRO A 45 2.72 -1.35 -8.47
N VAL A 46 2.75 -1.10 -7.18
CA VAL A 46 3.87 -0.52 -6.44
C VAL A 46 4.02 -1.27 -5.13
N SER A 47 5.06 -0.96 -4.36
CA SER A 47 5.25 -1.53 -3.03
C SER A 47 5.46 -0.45 -1.99
N THR A 48 5.08 -0.76 -0.77
CA THR A 48 5.42 0.03 0.41
C THR A 48 6.47 -0.72 1.22
N ILE A 49 7.59 -0.07 1.50
CA ILE A 49 8.67 -0.62 2.31
C ILE A 49 8.52 -0.12 3.73
N SER A 50 8.46 -1.06 4.66
CA SER A 50 8.35 -0.79 6.10
C SER A 50 9.38 -1.61 6.87
N VAL A 51 9.72 -1.19 8.07
CA VAL A 51 10.62 -1.92 8.96
C VAL A 51 9.97 -2.18 10.31
N ILE A 52 10.34 -3.30 10.92
CA ILE A 52 9.94 -3.69 12.26
C ILE A 52 11.21 -3.67 13.13
N HIS A 53 11.37 -2.64 13.95
CA HIS A 53 12.57 -2.41 14.74
C HIS A 53 13.05 -3.66 15.52
N ASN A 54 12.14 -4.33 16.20
CA ASN A 54 12.46 -5.49 17.03
C ASN A 54 12.89 -6.75 16.24
N GLN A 55 12.70 -6.78 14.94
CA GLN A 55 13.07 -7.91 14.06
C GLN A 55 14.37 -7.64 13.30
N ILE A 56 14.90 -6.41 13.32
CA ILE A 56 16.13 -6.07 12.64
C ILE A 56 17.31 -6.67 13.41
N LYS A 57 18.09 -7.53 12.75
CA LYS A 57 19.29 -8.16 13.32
C LYS A 57 20.56 -7.36 13.04
N GLU A 58 20.67 -6.76 11.85
CA GLU A 58 21.81 -6.03 11.34
C GLU A 58 21.39 -4.63 10.89
N PRO A 59 21.22 -3.65 11.83
CA PRO A 59 20.67 -2.34 11.49
C PRO A 59 21.52 -1.58 10.48
N GLU A 60 22.84 -1.60 10.58
CA GLU A 60 23.74 -0.89 9.65
C GLU A 60 23.58 -1.42 8.22
N LYS A 61 23.50 -2.75 8.03
CA LYS A 61 23.29 -3.34 6.72
C LYS A 61 21.93 -2.94 6.13
N VAL A 62 20.88 -2.97 6.95
CA VAL A 62 19.52 -2.55 6.53
C VAL A 62 19.51 -1.09 6.12
N ILE A 63 20.16 -0.20 6.89
CA ILE A 63 20.23 1.23 6.61
C ILE A 63 20.96 1.48 5.28
N THR A 64 22.17 0.93 5.12
CA THR A 64 22.96 1.11 3.90
C THR A 64 22.24 0.58 2.66
N ARG A 65 21.70 -0.64 2.74
CA ARG A 65 21.03 -1.24 1.58
C ARG A 65 19.71 -0.54 1.22
N LEU A 66 18.91 -0.13 2.19
CA LEU A 66 17.69 0.62 1.92
C LEU A 66 17.96 2.03 1.40
N SER A 67 19.00 2.72 1.89
CA SER A 67 19.40 4.03 1.35
C SER A 67 19.84 3.94 -0.11
N GLU A 68 20.68 2.95 -0.46
CA GLU A 68 21.14 2.73 -1.84
C GLU A 68 19.99 2.37 -2.78
N LEU A 69 19.16 1.36 -2.42
CA LEU A 69 18.10 0.84 -3.31
C LEU A 69 16.93 1.80 -3.46
N LEU A 70 16.65 2.60 -2.44
CA LEU A 70 15.52 3.54 -2.44
C LEU A 70 15.93 4.96 -2.82
N ASP A 71 17.23 5.23 -3.01
CA ASP A 71 17.76 6.57 -3.27
C ASP A 71 17.29 7.57 -2.19
N LEU A 72 17.56 7.23 -0.93
CA LEU A 72 17.23 8.03 0.25
C LEU A 72 18.50 8.39 1.01
N ASP A 73 18.46 9.54 1.70
CA ASP A 73 19.52 9.92 2.62
C ASP A 73 19.67 8.90 3.76
N GLU A 74 20.90 8.44 4.00
CA GLU A 74 21.21 7.43 5.00
C GLU A 74 20.77 7.87 6.41
N GLN A 75 20.89 9.14 6.74
CA GLN A 75 20.49 9.67 8.04
C GLN A 75 18.98 9.62 8.24
N GLU A 76 18.21 9.87 7.17
CA GLU A 76 16.76 9.76 7.20
C GLU A 76 16.33 8.31 7.39
N VAL A 77 16.93 7.37 6.67
CA VAL A 77 16.68 5.93 6.81
C VAL A 77 17.07 5.47 8.21
N ARG A 78 18.23 5.86 8.72
CA ARG A 78 18.70 5.55 10.08
C ARG A 78 17.70 5.98 11.15
N LYS A 79 17.25 7.22 11.10
CA LYS A 79 16.26 7.76 12.04
C LYS A 79 14.97 6.94 12.08
N ARG A 80 14.54 6.40 10.94
CA ARG A 80 13.33 5.56 10.85
C ARG A 80 13.59 4.12 11.30
N VAL A 81 14.73 3.56 10.96
CA VAL A 81 15.13 2.19 11.35
C VAL A 81 15.36 2.09 12.86
N GLU A 82 15.99 3.10 13.48
CA GLU A 82 16.27 3.15 14.92
C GLU A 82 15.05 3.50 15.76
N LYS A 83 13.98 4.03 15.13
CA LYS A 83 12.76 4.38 15.86
C LYS A 83 12.10 3.12 16.42
N VAL A 84 11.95 3.07 17.74
CA VAL A 84 11.27 1.97 18.44
C VAL A 84 9.78 2.04 18.17
N SER A 85 9.34 1.35 17.12
CA SER A 85 7.93 1.25 16.74
C SER A 85 7.60 -0.17 16.30
N SER A 86 6.33 -0.54 16.34
CA SER A 86 5.88 -1.85 15.87
C SER A 86 6.06 -2.01 14.36
N ILE A 87 5.80 -0.96 13.59
CA ILE A 87 6.05 -0.85 12.15
C ILE A 87 6.36 0.61 11.84
N GLU A 88 7.43 0.87 11.11
CA GLU A 88 7.77 2.20 10.59
C GLU A 88 7.89 2.15 9.07
N ARG A 89 7.14 3.01 8.38
CA ARG A 89 7.17 3.09 6.92
C ARG A 89 8.38 3.87 6.45
N ILE A 90 9.22 3.26 5.63
CA ILE A 90 10.40 3.89 5.03
C ILE A 90 10.02 4.67 3.76
N LYS A 91 9.42 3.98 2.78
CA LYS A 91 9.01 4.59 1.49
C LYS A 91 7.78 3.89 0.95
N ALA A 92 6.84 4.68 0.44
CA ALA A 92 5.69 4.21 -0.33
C ALA A 92 5.90 4.42 -1.83
N ASN A 93 5.05 3.82 -2.65
CA ASN A 93 5.08 3.93 -4.11
C ASN A 93 6.42 3.50 -4.74
N VAL A 94 7.08 2.49 -4.15
CA VAL A 94 8.32 1.93 -4.68
C VAL A 94 8.02 1.08 -5.92
N PRO A 95 8.73 1.27 -7.05
CA PRO A 95 8.56 0.45 -8.24
C PRO A 95 8.78 -1.03 -7.94
N LYS A 96 8.06 -1.90 -8.65
CA LYS A 96 8.13 -3.35 -8.46
C LYS A 96 9.55 -3.89 -8.60
N GLU A 97 10.33 -3.41 -9.59
CA GLU A 97 11.73 -3.83 -9.81
C GLU A 97 12.62 -3.58 -8.60
N THR A 98 12.47 -2.41 -7.96
CA THR A 98 13.24 -2.07 -6.75
C THR A 98 12.78 -2.88 -5.56
N SER A 99 11.48 -3.07 -5.40
CA SER A 99 10.92 -3.85 -4.30
C SER A 99 11.27 -5.34 -4.39
N ASP A 100 11.36 -5.89 -5.60
CA ASP A 100 11.80 -7.27 -5.82
C ASP A 100 13.26 -7.45 -5.43
N LYS A 101 14.15 -6.50 -5.75
CA LYS A 101 15.55 -6.50 -5.28
C LYS A 101 15.66 -6.48 -3.75
N ILE A 102 14.84 -5.65 -3.08
CA ILE A 102 14.82 -5.60 -1.61
C ILE A 102 14.33 -6.94 -1.03
N ARG A 103 13.35 -7.58 -1.68
CA ARG A 103 12.82 -8.88 -1.26
C ARG A 103 13.86 -10.01 -1.42
N GLU A 104 14.63 -9.99 -2.51
CA GLU A 104 15.71 -10.95 -2.77
C GLU A 104 16.82 -10.89 -1.72
N GLU A 105 17.12 -9.71 -1.18
CA GLU A 105 18.12 -9.55 -0.11
C GLU A 105 17.71 -10.16 1.23
N ASN A 106 16.42 -10.48 1.40
CA ASN A 106 15.87 -11.12 2.59
C ASN A 106 16.36 -10.50 3.91
N LEU A 107 16.30 -9.18 4.01
CA LEU A 107 16.76 -8.43 5.17
C LEU A 107 15.80 -8.63 6.35
N ALA A 108 16.32 -9.13 7.47
CA ALA A 108 15.52 -9.36 8.65
C ALA A 108 14.89 -8.05 9.17
N GLY A 109 13.58 -8.05 9.40
CA GLY A 109 12.83 -6.89 9.87
C GLY A 109 12.42 -5.90 8.78
N VAL A 110 12.76 -6.15 7.51
CA VAL A 110 12.27 -5.37 6.37
C VAL A 110 11.06 -6.05 5.77
N MET A 111 9.99 -5.29 5.61
CA MET A 111 8.72 -5.74 5.01
C MET A 111 8.48 -5.04 3.70
N VAL A 112 8.01 -5.82 2.72
CA VAL A 112 7.66 -5.34 1.38
C VAL A 112 6.19 -5.67 1.16
N ASP A 113 5.32 -4.70 1.36
CA ASP A 113 3.89 -4.85 1.16
C ASP A 113 3.48 -4.40 -0.23
N GLU A 114 2.65 -5.19 -0.90
CA GLU A 114 2.09 -4.83 -2.20
C GLU A 114 1.10 -3.69 -2.05
N ASP A 115 1.16 -2.73 -2.95
CA ASP A 115 0.31 -1.55 -2.98
C ASP A 115 -0.03 -1.18 -4.42
N TYR A 116 -0.95 -0.25 -4.60
CA TYR A 116 -1.38 0.24 -5.90
C TYR A 116 -1.35 1.77 -5.91
N LYS A 117 -0.68 2.32 -6.92
CA LYS A 117 -0.72 3.76 -7.19
C LYS A 117 -1.72 4.04 -8.29
N ARG A 118 -2.66 4.95 -8.03
CA ARG A 118 -3.58 5.44 -9.04
C ARG A 118 -2.82 6.22 -10.11
N TYR A 119 -3.15 6.04 -11.38
CA TYR A 119 -2.58 6.79 -12.48
C TYR A 119 -3.65 7.15 -13.51
N TYR A 120 -3.43 8.26 -14.17
CA TYR A 120 -4.31 8.86 -15.16
C TYR A 120 -3.53 9.01 -16.46
N PRO A 121 -3.75 8.12 -17.48
CA PRO A 121 -2.93 8.08 -18.70
C PRO A 121 -2.92 9.39 -19.49
N TYR A 122 -4.00 10.14 -19.39
CA TYR A 122 -4.20 11.37 -20.12
C TYR A 122 -4.03 12.64 -19.27
N ASP A 123 -3.40 12.56 -18.11
CA ASP A 123 -3.09 13.64 -17.17
C ASP A 123 -4.25 14.62 -16.94
N THR A 124 -4.30 15.71 -17.72
CA THR A 124 -5.30 16.77 -17.58
C THR A 124 -6.62 16.51 -18.30
N LEU A 125 -6.68 15.49 -19.19
CA LEU A 125 -7.87 15.18 -19.95
C LEU A 125 -9.03 14.78 -19.04
N ALA A 126 -10.13 15.54 -19.11
CA ALA A 126 -11.32 15.33 -18.26
C ALA A 126 -11.01 15.28 -16.75
N SER A 127 -9.86 15.80 -16.29
CA SER A 127 -9.41 15.75 -14.90
C SER A 127 -10.42 16.31 -13.90
N ARG A 128 -11.18 17.34 -14.28
CA ARG A 128 -12.23 17.91 -13.43
C ARG A 128 -13.45 17.00 -13.29
N VAL A 129 -13.70 16.15 -14.28
CA VAL A 129 -14.81 15.17 -14.26
C VAL A 129 -14.37 13.89 -13.58
N ILE A 130 -13.23 13.32 -13.98
CA ILE A 130 -12.69 12.09 -13.40
C ILE A 130 -12.29 12.32 -11.95
N GLY A 131 -11.61 13.43 -11.67
CA GLY A 131 -11.10 13.73 -10.35
C GLY A 131 -9.77 13.01 -10.04
N PHE A 132 -9.47 12.85 -8.77
CA PHE A 132 -8.28 12.16 -8.29
C PHE A 132 -8.51 11.51 -6.92
N THR A 133 -7.59 10.61 -6.56
CA THR A 133 -7.59 9.92 -5.28
C THR A 133 -6.53 10.49 -4.33
N GLY A 134 -6.78 10.36 -3.03
CA GLY A 134 -5.81 10.67 -1.99
C GLY A 134 -4.77 9.56 -1.78
N ALA A 135 -3.92 9.76 -0.77
CA ALA A 135 -2.82 8.85 -0.43
C ALA A 135 -3.31 7.45 0.00
N ASP A 136 -4.48 7.37 0.60
CA ASP A 136 -5.10 6.12 1.04
C ASP A 136 -6.05 5.52 -0.01
N ASN A 137 -5.89 5.94 -1.28
CA ASN A 137 -6.66 5.49 -2.43
C ASN A 137 -8.17 5.80 -2.36
N GLN A 138 -8.60 6.71 -1.47
CA GLN A 138 -9.98 7.23 -1.42
C GLN A 138 -10.18 8.31 -2.49
N GLY A 139 -11.38 8.38 -3.06
CA GLY A 139 -11.77 9.45 -3.99
C GLY A 139 -11.85 10.80 -3.28
N ILE A 140 -11.30 11.86 -3.88
CA ILE A 140 -11.31 13.23 -3.33
C ILE A 140 -12.29 14.12 -4.08
N ILE A 141 -12.29 14.08 -5.40
CA ILE A 141 -13.20 14.86 -6.25
C ILE A 141 -13.64 14.05 -7.48
N GLY A 142 -14.66 14.54 -8.19
CA GLY A 142 -15.13 14.00 -9.47
C GLY A 142 -15.78 12.62 -9.36
N LEU A 143 -15.68 11.83 -10.43
CA LEU A 143 -16.17 10.46 -10.46
C LEU A 143 -15.50 9.56 -9.41
N GLU A 144 -14.24 9.84 -9.11
CA GLU A 144 -13.51 9.09 -8.08
C GLU A 144 -14.20 9.16 -6.72
N VAL A 145 -14.69 10.32 -6.29
CA VAL A 145 -15.42 10.44 -5.01
C VAL A 145 -16.88 10.02 -5.15
N SER A 146 -17.54 10.34 -6.27
CA SER A 146 -18.96 10.02 -6.46
C SER A 146 -19.25 8.52 -6.49
N TYR A 147 -18.26 7.73 -6.94
CA TYR A 147 -18.35 6.27 -7.05
C TYR A 147 -17.32 5.56 -6.15
N ASP A 148 -16.85 6.23 -5.09
CA ASP A 148 -15.81 5.69 -4.21
C ASP A 148 -16.21 4.33 -3.61
N ASP A 149 -17.43 4.19 -3.14
CA ASP A 149 -17.96 2.95 -2.54
C ASP A 149 -17.87 1.74 -3.48
N ILE A 150 -18.00 1.99 -4.80
CA ILE A 150 -17.95 0.94 -5.82
C ILE A 150 -16.50 0.69 -6.25
N LEU A 151 -15.74 1.77 -6.44
CA LEU A 151 -14.39 1.72 -6.96
C LEU A 151 -13.37 1.21 -5.94
N GLN A 152 -13.52 1.53 -4.65
CA GLN A 152 -12.51 1.28 -3.62
C GLN A 152 -12.26 -0.21 -3.35
N GLY A 153 -13.30 -1.06 -3.45
CA GLY A 153 -13.23 -2.46 -3.07
C GLY A 153 -13.15 -2.67 -1.55
N GLN A 154 -12.74 -3.86 -1.15
CA GLN A 154 -12.60 -4.22 0.27
C GLN A 154 -11.18 -4.70 0.54
N ASN A 155 -10.50 -4.04 1.46
CA ASN A 155 -9.16 -4.44 1.86
C ASN A 155 -9.17 -5.82 2.52
N GLY A 156 -8.16 -6.61 2.21
CA GLY A 156 -7.83 -7.83 2.92
C GLY A 156 -7.02 -7.55 4.19
N ALA A 157 -6.69 -8.61 4.91
CA ALA A 157 -5.88 -8.52 6.12
C ALA A 157 -4.99 -9.76 6.27
N ILE A 158 -3.79 -9.56 6.81
CA ILE A 158 -2.93 -10.62 7.31
C ILE A 158 -2.91 -10.50 8.82
N LEU A 159 -3.35 -11.54 9.49
CA LEU A 159 -3.34 -11.63 10.95
C LEU A 159 -2.15 -12.48 11.37
N THR A 160 -1.16 -11.89 12.00
CA THR A 160 0.04 -12.57 12.51
C THR A 160 0.04 -12.56 14.04
N MET A 161 0.31 -13.70 14.64
CA MET A 161 0.47 -13.79 16.09
C MET A 161 1.88 -13.34 16.48
N THR A 162 1.95 -12.39 17.40
CA THR A 162 3.22 -11.86 17.93
C THR A 162 3.30 -12.02 19.44
N THR A 163 4.53 -12.10 19.95
CA THR A 163 4.78 -11.99 21.39
C THR A 163 4.50 -10.56 21.87
N ALA A 164 4.40 -10.35 23.18
CA ALA A 164 4.28 -9.02 23.79
C ALA A 164 5.43 -8.06 23.39
N ARG A 165 6.57 -8.60 22.95
CA ARG A 165 7.72 -7.83 22.42
C ARG A 165 7.65 -7.59 20.91
N GLY A 166 6.54 -8.00 20.24
CA GLY A 166 6.32 -7.78 18.81
C GLY A 166 7.10 -8.72 17.88
N LEU A 167 7.68 -9.82 18.42
CA LEU A 167 8.31 -10.86 17.60
C LEU A 167 7.24 -11.83 17.10
N GLU A 168 7.32 -12.20 15.84
CA GLU A 168 6.43 -13.21 15.26
C GLU A 168 6.68 -14.58 15.91
N ILE A 169 5.58 -15.31 16.13
CA ILE A 169 5.66 -16.64 16.73
C ILE A 169 5.72 -17.66 15.61
N ASP A 170 6.89 -18.26 15.41
CA ASP A 170 7.10 -19.31 14.42
C ASP A 170 6.10 -20.47 14.61
N GLY A 171 5.53 -20.93 13.50
CA GLY A 171 4.65 -22.10 13.47
C GLY A 171 3.18 -21.84 13.81
N LYS A 172 2.75 -20.62 14.08
CA LYS A 172 1.32 -20.26 14.09
C LYS A 172 0.91 -19.77 12.71
N ALA A 173 -0.14 -20.37 12.15
CA ALA A 173 -0.65 -20.04 10.82
C ALA A 173 -1.01 -18.56 10.75
N GLU A 174 -0.50 -17.88 9.72
CA GLU A 174 -1.03 -16.59 9.33
C GLU A 174 -2.45 -16.78 8.81
N GLU A 175 -3.41 -16.10 9.41
CA GLU A 175 -4.75 -16.02 8.84
C GLU A 175 -4.76 -14.89 7.81
N ARG A 176 -4.89 -15.27 6.53
CA ARG A 176 -4.93 -14.33 5.42
C ARG A 176 -6.34 -14.21 4.89
N ARG A 177 -6.88 -12.99 4.92
CA ARG A 177 -8.12 -12.62 4.26
C ARG A 177 -7.78 -11.86 2.99
N GLU A 178 -8.11 -12.44 1.84
CA GLU A 178 -7.82 -11.83 0.54
C GLU A 178 -8.62 -10.55 0.31
N PRO A 179 -8.02 -9.52 -0.32
CA PRO A 179 -8.72 -8.30 -0.69
C PRO A 179 -9.70 -8.57 -1.84
N VAL A 180 -10.82 -7.87 -1.83
CA VAL A 180 -11.80 -7.87 -2.92
C VAL A 180 -11.61 -6.60 -3.74
N ALA A 181 -11.24 -6.75 -5.02
CA ALA A 181 -11.03 -5.63 -5.92
C ALA A 181 -12.33 -4.81 -6.11
N GLY A 182 -12.20 -3.50 -6.29
CA GLY A 182 -13.30 -2.63 -6.65
C GLY A 182 -13.85 -2.94 -8.05
N GLN A 183 -15.10 -2.54 -8.28
CA GLN A 183 -15.76 -2.71 -9.58
C GLN A 183 -15.31 -1.62 -10.56
N ASN A 184 -15.25 -1.97 -11.83
CA ASN A 184 -14.89 -1.04 -12.89
C ASN A 184 -16.07 -0.13 -13.24
N LEU A 185 -15.78 1.12 -13.62
CA LEU A 185 -16.74 2.11 -14.05
C LEU A 185 -16.54 2.39 -15.55
N TYR A 186 -17.60 2.23 -16.33
CA TYR A 186 -17.64 2.60 -17.74
C TYR A 186 -18.40 3.90 -17.90
N THR A 187 -17.77 4.91 -18.51
CA THR A 187 -18.34 6.23 -18.72
C THR A 187 -18.81 6.44 -20.14
N SER A 188 -19.60 7.47 -20.37
CA SER A 188 -19.96 7.95 -21.72
C SER A 188 -18.93 8.92 -22.31
N ILE A 189 -17.86 9.23 -21.60
CA ILE A 189 -16.77 10.10 -22.07
C ILE A 189 -16.10 9.44 -23.27
N ASP A 190 -15.82 10.22 -24.29
CA ASP A 190 -15.00 9.83 -25.44
C ASP A 190 -13.68 10.58 -25.36
N SER A 191 -12.60 9.87 -25.09
CA SER A 191 -11.27 10.45 -24.91
C SER A 191 -10.77 11.20 -26.13
N ASN A 192 -11.08 10.70 -27.35
CA ASN A 192 -10.70 11.36 -28.60
C ASN A 192 -11.45 12.69 -28.78
N LEU A 193 -12.78 12.66 -28.62
CA LEU A 193 -13.58 13.89 -28.72
C LEU A 193 -13.16 14.93 -27.65
N GLN A 194 -12.87 14.48 -26.44
CA GLN A 194 -12.40 15.34 -25.37
C GLN A 194 -11.04 15.96 -25.71
N GLN A 195 -10.14 15.21 -26.31
CA GLN A 195 -8.83 15.70 -26.73
C GLN A 195 -8.96 16.76 -27.83
N PHE A 196 -9.78 16.52 -28.84
CA PHE A 196 -10.05 17.49 -29.90
C PHE A 196 -10.68 18.79 -29.36
N ALA A 197 -11.65 18.69 -28.44
CA ALA A 197 -12.26 19.84 -27.80
C ALA A 197 -11.25 20.66 -26.99
N THR A 198 -10.37 19.99 -26.23
CA THR A 198 -9.32 20.64 -25.44
C THR A 198 -8.31 21.36 -26.34
N GLN A 199 -7.89 20.75 -27.45
CA GLN A 199 -6.99 21.36 -28.41
C GLN A 199 -7.62 22.60 -29.09
N ALA A 200 -8.89 22.48 -29.49
CA ALA A 200 -9.61 23.62 -30.10
C ALA A 200 -9.74 24.82 -29.15
N LEU A 201 -10.05 24.55 -27.86
CA LEU A 201 -10.14 25.62 -26.86
C LEU A 201 -8.77 26.22 -26.52
N SER A 202 -7.70 25.44 -26.53
CA SER A 202 -6.34 25.94 -26.32
C SER A 202 -5.89 26.92 -27.42
N LEU A 203 -6.28 26.65 -28.66
CA LEU A 203 -5.97 27.55 -29.80
C LEU A 203 -6.69 28.87 -29.69
N ILE A 204 -7.89 28.92 -29.12
CA ILE A 204 -8.65 30.16 -28.92
C ILE A 204 -7.99 31.08 -27.88
N HIS A 205 -7.45 30.52 -26.80
CA HIS A 205 -6.78 31.27 -25.74
C HIS A 205 -5.40 31.84 -26.12
N ILE A 206 -4.78 31.39 -27.22
CA ILE A 206 -3.50 31.90 -27.70
C ILE A 206 -3.69 33.13 -28.59
N SER A 207 -4.92 33.40 -29.05
CA SER A 207 -5.25 34.48 -29.99
C SER A 207 -5.81 35.75 -29.34
N GLU A 208 -5.91 35.79 -28.00
CA GLU A 208 -6.21 37.00 -27.22
C GLU A 208 -4.94 37.46 -26.48
#